data_1110e9c7149a0af6dbb7e3c1774b37ea
#
_entry.id   1110e9c7149a0af6dbb7e3c1774b37ea
#
_cell.length_a   1.000
_cell.length_b   1.000
_cell.length_c   1.000
_cell.angle_alpha   90.00
_cell.angle_beta   90.00
_cell.angle_gamma   90.00
#
_symmetry.space_group_name_H-M   'P 1'
#
loop_
_entity.id
_entity.type
_entity.pdbx_description
1 polymer ?
#
loop_
_entity_poly.entity_id
_entity_poly.type
_entity_poly.pdbx_seq_one_letter_code
_entity_poly.pdbx_strand_id
1 'polypeptide(L)'
;MSQSKKVEMTDSGLSVPNNIKIPFIEGDGIGADIWAAASTVFDSAVSKAYNGERSVEWVEVLAGEKSFNINGEWLPQETLDIILDHKIAIKGPLTTPIGGGIRSLNVALRQKLDLFACVRPVRWFTGVPSPVKEPQKVDMVIFRENTEDIYAGIEWMHGEEGIEDVKKFLIDDLGVKNIRFPDTVSLGVKPVSKEGTERLVKAAIDYAIEQKRDSVTLVHKGNIMKFTEGAFRDWGYQLAKSSYGSEDLDGGPWQVINEDGHKVIIKDVIADAFLQQILLRPSEYDVIATLNLNGD
;
A
#
# COMPACT_ATOMS: atom_id res chain seq x y z
N MET A 1 -8.07 29.19 23.57
CA MET A 1 -7.47 28.05 22.80
C MET A 1 -7.10 28.57 21.42
N SER A 2 -5.90 28.28 20.92
CA SER A 2 -5.52 28.66 19.56
C SER A 2 -6.38 27.88 18.56
N GLN A 3 -6.72 28.52 17.43
CA GLN A 3 -7.53 27.90 16.38
C GLN A 3 -6.81 26.64 15.82
N SER A 4 -7.54 25.55 15.65
CA SER A 4 -6.99 24.33 15.05
C SER A 4 -6.65 24.54 13.58
N LYS A 5 -5.50 23.98 13.15
CA LYS A 5 -4.95 24.12 11.80
C LYS A 5 -4.74 22.76 11.14
N LYS A 6 -4.69 22.73 9.83
CA LYS A 6 -4.32 21.53 9.04
C LYS A 6 -2.82 21.30 9.04
N VAL A 7 -2.40 20.09 8.67
CA VAL A 7 -1.00 19.78 8.38
C VAL A 7 -0.61 20.46 7.06
N GLU A 8 0.59 21.01 7.02
CA GLU A 8 1.13 21.67 5.84
C GLU A 8 2.46 21.04 5.42
N MET A 9 2.69 20.95 4.11
CA MET A 9 3.99 20.60 3.57
C MET A 9 4.82 21.88 3.43
N THR A 10 6.02 21.87 3.99
CA THR A 10 7.00 22.97 3.90
C THR A 10 8.28 22.45 3.25
N ASP A 11 9.21 23.35 2.92
CA ASP A 11 10.53 22.98 2.37
C ASP A 11 11.34 22.09 3.33
N SER A 12 11.05 22.15 4.63
CA SER A 12 11.68 21.31 5.67
C SER A 12 10.90 20.04 6.00
N GLY A 13 9.84 19.72 5.27
CA GLY A 13 8.95 18.57 5.51
C GLY A 13 7.59 18.95 6.08
N LEU A 14 6.94 18.01 6.76
CA LEU A 14 5.62 18.21 7.34
C LEU A 14 5.65 19.14 8.55
N SER A 15 4.82 20.19 8.52
CA SER A 15 4.53 21.06 9.66
C SER A 15 3.25 20.60 10.33
N VAL A 16 3.36 20.10 11.58
CA VAL A 16 2.24 19.56 12.35
C VAL A 16 1.91 20.53 13.50
N PRO A 17 0.74 21.19 13.49
CA PRO A 17 0.35 22.13 14.53
C PRO A 17 -0.01 21.41 15.85
N ASN A 18 0.08 22.14 16.99
CA ASN A 18 -0.30 21.59 18.29
C ASN A 18 -1.80 21.27 18.38
N ASN A 19 -2.66 22.08 17.75
CA ASN A 19 -4.09 21.80 17.61
C ASN A 19 -4.34 21.51 16.13
N ILE A 20 -4.48 20.22 15.82
CA ILE A 20 -4.53 19.72 14.44
C ILE A 20 -5.99 19.43 14.03
N LYS A 21 -6.32 19.73 12.77
CA LYS A 21 -7.54 19.23 12.13
C LYS A 21 -7.24 17.94 11.37
N ILE A 22 -8.00 16.88 11.67
CA ILE A 22 -7.89 15.60 10.97
C ILE A 22 -9.26 15.23 10.40
N PRO A 23 -9.42 15.16 9.07
CA PRO A 23 -10.60 14.60 8.46
C PRO A 23 -10.75 13.12 8.79
N PHE A 24 -12.01 12.66 8.95
CA PHE A 24 -12.30 11.25 9.11
C PHE A 24 -13.54 10.83 8.32
N ILE A 25 -13.48 9.60 7.81
CA ILE A 25 -14.62 8.87 7.27
C ILE A 25 -15.03 7.86 8.34
N GLU A 26 -16.24 8.00 8.90
CA GLU A 26 -16.76 7.09 9.92
C GLU A 26 -16.81 5.64 9.41
N GLY A 27 -17.25 5.47 8.14
CA GLY A 27 -17.36 4.17 7.50
C GLY A 27 -18.72 3.54 7.63
N ASP A 28 -18.85 2.35 7.04
CA ASP A 28 -20.09 1.59 6.94
C ASP A 28 -20.16 0.49 8.01
N GLY A 29 -21.34 -0.05 8.25
CA GLY A 29 -21.57 -1.17 9.17
C GLY A 29 -21.06 -0.88 10.59
N ILE A 30 -20.02 -1.63 11.01
CA ILE A 30 -19.39 -1.47 12.33
C ILE A 30 -18.55 -0.19 12.46
N GLY A 31 -18.44 0.61 11.40
CA GLY A 31 -17.63 1.83 11.37
C GLY A 31 -17.98 2.84 12.45
N ALA A 32 -19.28 3.08 12.66
CA ALA A 32 -19.76 4.00 13.69
C ALA A 32 -19.35 3.59 15.11
N ASP A 33 -19.48 2.30 15.44
CA ASP A 33 -19.09 1.78 16.76
C ASP A 33 -17.58 1.86 16.96
N ILE A 34 -16.81 1.49 15.93
CA ILE A 34 -15.34 1.58 15.97
C ILE A 34 -14.90 3.03 16.11
N TRP A 35 -15.51 3.96 15.37
CA TRP A 35 -15.13 5.36 15.42
C TRP A 35 -15.43 5.99 16.79
N ALA A 36 -16.60 5.71 17.37
CA ALA A 36 -16.96 6.19 18.70
C ALA A 36 -15.95 5.75 19.78
N ALA A 37 -15.50 4.51 19.72
CA ALA A 37 -14.46 4.01 20.61
C ALA A 37 -13.08 4.59 20.31
N ALA A 38 -12.69 4.62 19.03
CA ALA A 38 -11.37 5.05 18.60
C ALA A 38 -11.11 6.54 18.87
N SER A 39 -12.07 7.42 18.59
CA SER A 39 -11.93 8.87 18.86
C SER A 39 -11.69 9.15 20.35
N THR A 40 -12.40 8.46 21.24
CA THR A 40 -12.19 8.56 22.69
C THR A 40 -10.78 8.15 23.10
N VAL A 41 -10.25 7.06 22.49
CA VAL A 41 -8.89 6.58 22.76
C VAL A 41 -7.86 7.56 22.23
N PHE A 42 -8.03 8.08 21.01
CA PHE A 42 -7.10 9.06 20.42
C PHE A 42 -7.05 10.34 21.26
N ASP A 43 -8.18 10.91 21.63
CA ASP A 43 -8.23 12.14 22.42
C ASP A 43 -7.55 11.96 23.78
N SER A 44 -7.82 10.84 24.44
CA SER A 44 -7.20 10.51 25.73
C SER A 44 -5.69 10.29 25.60
N ALA A 45 -5.25 9.61 24.54
CA ALA A 45 -3.83 9.35 24.29
C ALA A 45 -3.07 10.65 23.99
N VAL A 46 -3.61 11.50 23.11
CA VAL A 46 -3.01 12.81 22.80
C VAL A 46 -2.94 13.68 24.03
N SER A 47 -4.04 13.80 24.77
CA SER A 47 -4.05 14.58 26.01
C SER A 47 -3.02 14.10 27.03
N LYS A 48 -2.89 12.78 27.21
CA LYS A 48 -1.92 12.19 28.13
C LYS A 48 -0.47 12.35 27.65
N ALA A 49 -0.21 12.10 26.37
CA ALA A 49 1.15 12.17 25.80
C ALA A 49 1.73 13.57 25.83
N TYR A 50 0.89 14.58 25.67
CA TYR A 50 1.30 15.98 25.58
C TYR A 50 0.80 16.85 26.75
N ASN A 51 0.41 16.26 27.86
CA ASN A 51 -0.08 16.97 29.07
C ASN A 51 -1.17 18.01 28.79
N GLY A 52 -2.05 17.74 27.80
CA GLY A 52 -3.12 18.64 27.37
C GLY A 52 -2.69 19.83 26.52
N GLU A 53 -1.41 19.92 26.13
CA GLU A 53 -0.90 21.00 25.27
C GLU A 53 -1.27 20.84 23.80
N ARG A 54 -1.66 19.63 23.39
CA ARG A 54 -2.09 19.31 22.03
C ARG A 54 -3.50 18.72 22.01
N SER A 55 -4.19 18.95 20.90
CA SER A 55 -5.53 18.44 20.68
C SER A 55 -5.78 18.10 19.20
N VAL A 56 -6.77 17.25 18.94
CA VAL A 56 -7.27 16.95 17.60
C VAL A 56 -8.69 17.50 17.47
N GLU A 57 -8.96 18.22 16.39
CA GLU A 57 -10.30 18.58 15.93
C GLU A 57 -10.66 17.60 14.79
N TRP A 58 -11.65 16.77 15.03
CA TRP A 58 -12.14 15.79 14.08
C TRP A 58 -13.12 16.44 13.09
N VAL A 59 -12.86 16.29 11.80
CA VAL A 59 -13.69 16.84 10.71
C VAL A 59 -14.31 15.68 9.93
N GLU A 60 -15.60 15.43 10.09
CA GLU A 60 -16.26 14.36 9.35
C GLU A 60 -16.33 14.70 7.86
N VAL A 61 -15.95 13.73 7.01
CA VAL A 61 -16.13 13.75 5.56
C VAL A 61 -16.85 12.49 5.12
N LEU A 62 -17.71 12.59 4.11
CA LEU A 62 -18.63 11.53 3.74
C LEU A 62 -18.06 10.60 2.68
N ALA A 63 -18.20 9.29 2.89
CA ALA A 63 -18.00 8.24 1.90
C ALA A 63 -18.82 7.00 2.27
N GLY A 64 -19.06 6.10 1.32
CA GLY A 64 -19.78 4.85 1.53
C GLY A 64 -21.31 5.02 1.58
N GLU A 65 -21.98 4.12 2.29
CA GLU A 65 -23.44 4.09 2.40
C GLU A 65 -24.00 5.37 3.04
N LYS A 66 -23.35 5.91 4.05
CA LYS A 66 -23.74 7.15 4.70
C LYS A 66 -23.76 8.31 3.70
N SER A 67 -22.74 8.42 2.86
CA SER A 67 -22.67 9.42 1.81
C SER A 67 -23.79 9.24 0.78
N PHE A 68 -23.97 8.02 0.30
CA PHE A 68 -25.00 7.73 -0.70
C PHE A 68 -26.42 8.03 -0.19
N ASN A 69 -26.71 7.71 1.07
CA ASN A 69 -28.02 7.98 1.69
C ASN A 69 -28.30 9.47 1.89
N ILE A 70 -27.26 10.30 2.05
CA ILE A 70 -27.40 11.75 2.27
C ILE A 70 -27.47 12.52 0.97
N ASN A 71 -26.59 12.21 0.01
CA ASN A 71 -26.39 13.04 -1.19
C ASN A 71 -26.44 12.27 -2.52
N GLY A 72 -26.65 10.94 -2.50
CA GLY A 72 -26.71 10.09 -3.71
C GLY A 72 -25.36 9.73 -4.31
N GLU A 73 -24.26 10.09 -3.66
CA GLU A 73 -22.89 9.80 -4.14
C GLU A 73 -22.13 8.94 -3.14
N TRP A 74 -21.48 7.85 -3.63
CA TRP A 74 -20.68 6.96 -2.80
C TRP A 74 -19.35 7.58 -2.34
N LEU A 75 -18.77 8.44 -3.15
CA LEU A 75 -17.51 9.13 -2.87
C LEU A 75 -17.53 10.53 -3.49
N PRO A 76 -18.01 11.54 -2.75
CA PRO A 76 -18.04 12.92 -3.22
C PRO A 76 -16.66 13.49 -3.52
N GLN A 77 -16.57 14.34 -4.52
CA GLN A 77 -15.32 15.05 -4.85
C GLN A 77 -14.86 15.92 -3.68
N GLU A 78 -15.77 16.57 -2.98
CA GLU A 78 -15.47 17.37 -1.78
C GLU A 78 -14.68 16.60 -0.72
N THR A 79 -15.04 15.32 -0.50
CA THR A 79 -14.28 14.44 0.44
C THR A 79 -12.82 14.28 0.02
N LEU A 80 -12.58 14.06 -1.28
CA LEU A 80 -11.23 13.94 -1.82
C LEU A 80 -10.45 15.25 -1.66
N ASP A 81 -11.08 16.38 -1.98
CA ASP A 81 -10.47 17.70 -1.92
C ASP A 81 -10.09 18.07 -0.47
N ILE A 82 -10.95 17.76 0.51
CA ILE A 82 -10.68 17.99 1.92
C ILE A 82 -9.50 17.11 2.39
N ILE A 83 -9.46 15.83 2.03
CA ILE A 83 -8.37 14.93 2.40
C ILE A 83 -7.03 15.41 1.79
N LEU A 84 -7.04 15.77 0.51
CA LEU A 84 -5.86 16.30 -0.18
C LEU A 84 -5.35 17.60 0.47
N ASP A 85 -6.25 18.49 0.86
CA ASP A 85 -5.91 19.76 1.52
C ASP A 85 -5.31 19.55 2.92
N HIS A 86 -5.81 18.58 3.68
CA HIS A 86 -5.34 18.30 5.05
C HIS A 86 -4.12 17.37 5.12
N LYS A 87 -3.74 16.70 4.02
CA LYS A 87 -2.58 15.77 3.91
C LYS A 87 -2.68 14.50 4.76
N ILE A 88 -3.67 14.37 5.60
CA ILE A 88 -3.91 13.22 6.48
C ILE A 88 -5.42 13.02 6.65
N ALA A 89 -5.85 11.76 6.78
CA ALA A 89 -7.22 11.41 7.16
C ALA A 89 -7.26 10.05 7.85
N ILE A 90 -8.29 9.81 8.63
CA ILE A 90 -8.62 8.48 9.16
C ILE A 90 -9.84 7.95 8.44
N LYS A 91 -9.82 6.68 8.08
CA LYS A 91 -10.91 6.04 7.35
C LYS A 91 -11.39 4.78 8.07
N GLY A 92 -12.68 4.74 8.38
CA GLY A 92 -13.37 3.53 8.78
C GLY A 92 -13.61 2.54 7.62
N PRO A 93 -14.19 1.37 7.87
CA PRO A 93 -14.51 0.39 6.83
C PRO A 93 -15.50 0.96 5.82
N LEU A 94 -15.34 0.60 4.53
CA LEU A 94 -16.28 0.97 3.49
C LEU A 94 -16.77 -0.28 2.78
N THR A 95 -18.09 -0.38 2.64
CA THR A 95 -18.77 -1.44 1.89
C THR A 95 -18.64 -1.16 0.39
N THR A 96 -18.23 -2.17 -0.37
CA THR A 96 -18.31 -2.09 -1.84
C THR A 96 -19.69 -2.54 -2.28
N PRO A 97 -20.47 -1.71 -3.00
CA PRO A 97 -21.78 -2.11 -3.50
C PRO A 97 -21.68 -3.36 -4.38
N ILE A 98 -22.58 -4.32 -4.17
CA ILE A 98 -22.69 -5.53 -4.98
C ILE A 98 -23.53 -5.20 -6.21
N GLY A 99 -22.93 -5.26 -7.41
CA GLY A 99 -23.60 -5.01 -8.69
C GLY A 99 -23.36 -3.61 -9.25
N GLY A 100 -23.68 -3.40 -10.55
CA GLY A 100 -23.62 -2.08 -11.18
C GLY A 100 -22.26 -1.59 -11.63
N GLY A 101 -21.20 -2.43 -11.66
CA GLY A 101 -19.88 -2.02 -12.19
C GLY A 101 -19.12 -1.04 -11.30
N ILE A 102 -19.55 -0.81 -10.05
CA ILE A 102 -18.88 0.07 -9.11
C ILE A 102 -17.63 -0.64 -8.58
N ARG A 103 -16.47 -0.08 -8.89
CA ARG A 103 -15.19 -0.53 -8.33
C ARG A 103 -15.14 -0.25 -6.83
N SER A 104 -14.34 -1.03 -6.10
CA SER A 104 -14.13 -0.82 -4.67
C SER A 104 -13.80 0.64 -4.34
N LEU A 105 -14.56 1.24 -3.42
CA LEU A 105 -14.32 2.60 -2.94
C LEU A 105 -12.91 2.76 -2.35
N ASN A 106 -12.39 1.71 -1.74
CA ASN A 106 -11.02 1.69 -1.22
C ASN A 106 -9.99 1.82 -2.35
N VAL A 107 -10.19 1.13 -3.47
CA VAL A 107 -9.33 1.26 -4.66
C VAL A 107 -9.44 2.65 -5.26
N ALA A 108 -10.66 3.19 -5.36
CA ALA A 108 -10.88 4.54 -5.86
C ALA A 108 -10.15 5.61 -5.02
N LEU A 109 -10.22 5.52 -3.69
CA LEU A 109 -9.49 6.40 -2.78
C LEU A 109 -7.98 6.33 -3.00
N ARG A 110 -7.43 5.11 -3.09
CA ARG A 110 -5.99 4.89 -3.29
C ARG A 110 -5.49 5.51 -4.59
N GLN A 111 -6.24 5.33 -5.68
CA GLN A 111 -5.89 5.86 -6.99
C GLN A 111 -6.06 7.38 -7.08
N LYS A 112 -7.21 7.92 -6.64
CA LYS A 112 -7.52 9.34 -6.75
C LYS A 112 -6.68 10.23 -5.82
N LEU A 113 -6.23 9.70 -4.69
CA LEU A 113 -5.36 10.40 -3.74
C LEU A 113 -3.89 10.06 -3.92
N ASP A 114 -3.54 9.24 -4.90
CA ASP A 114 -2.18 8.70 -5.15
C ASP A 114 -1.53 8.12 -3.87
N LEU A 115 -2.29 7.31 -3.14
CA LEU A 115 -1.79 6.60 -1.96
C LEU A 115 -0.96 5.40 -2.42
N PHE A 116 0.24 5.65 -2.93
CA PHE A 116 1.05 4.70 -3.68
C PHE A 116 1.58 3.52 -2.87
N ALA A 117 1.63 3.62 -1.56
CA ALA A 117 2.11 2.56 -0.67
C ALA A 117 1.12 2.29 0.48
N CYS A 118 0.70 1.05 0.65
CA CYS A 118 0.17 0.56 1.91
C CYS A 118 1.33 0.20 2.83
N VAL A 119 1.43 0.84 3.98
CA VAL A 119 2.44 0.53 5.00
C VAL A 119 1.74 -0.21 6.13
N ARG A 120 2.07 -1.51 6.29
CA ARG A 120 1.39 -2.41 7.22
C ARG A 120 2.38 -3.02 8.21
N PRO A 121 2.51 -2.47 9.44
CA PRO A 121 3.26 -3.13 10.51
C PRO A 121 2.54 -4.40 10.95
N VAL A 122 3.27 -5.51 10.99
CA VAL A 122 2.77 -6.82 11.41
C VAL A 122 3.65 -7.35 12.51
N ARG A 123 3.11 -7.41 13.72
CA ARG A 123 3.80 -8.03 14.87
C ARG A 123 2.80 -8.77 15.74
N TRP A 124 3.29 -9.74 16.46
CA TRP A 124 2.47 -10.45 17.44
C TRP A 124 2.44 -9.73 18.79
N PHE A 125 1.32 -9.82 19.46
CA PHE A 125 1.12 -9.29 20.83
C PHE A 125 0.88 -10.43 21.82
N THR A 126 1.51 -10.36 22.99
CA THR A 126 1.38 -11.37 24.04
C THR A 126 -0.07 -11.63 24.40
N GLY A 127 -0.47 -12.90 24.44
CA GLY A 127 -1.84 -13.33 24.77
C GLY A 127 -2.76 -13.52 23.56
N VAL A 128 -2.34 -13.11 22.35
CA VAL A 128 -3.11 -13.36 21.13
C VAL A 128 -2.79 -14.74 20.57
N PRO A 129 -3.79 -15.59 20.28
CA PRO A 129 -3.57 -16.89 19.61
C PRO A 129 -2.91 -16.69 18.23
N SER A 130 -1.99 -17.58 17.89
CA SER A 130 -1.27 -17.57 16.61
C SER A 130 -1.08 -18.97 16.07
N PRO A 131 -1.21 -19.19 14.74
CA PRO A 131 -0.87 -20.46 14.11
C PRO A 131 0.65 -20.66 13.95
N VAL A 132 1.45 -19.60 14.15
CA VAL A 132 2.91 -19.64 14.05
C VAL A 132 3.50 -20.20 15.33
N LYS A 133 4.53 -21.05 15.21
CA LYS A 133 5.16 -21.70 16.38
C LYS A 133 5.87 -20.73 17.32
N GLU A 134 6.49 -19.69 16.77
CA GLU A 134 7.26 -18.69 17.50
C GLU A 134 6.77 -17.27 17.11
N PRO A 135 5.53 -16.93 17.46
CA PRO A 135 4.90 -15.69 16.99
C PRO A 135 5.62 -14.43 17.51
N GLN A 136 6.34 -14.51 18.63
CA GLN A 136 7.16 -13.42 19.15
C GLN A 136 8.32 -12.99 18.22
N LYS A 137 8.65 -13.80 17.21
CA LYS A 137 9.63 -13.47 16.18
C LYS A 137 9.04 -12.70 15.00
N VAL A 138 7.72 -12.50 14.97
CA VAL A 138 7.05 -11.73 13.93
C VAL A 138 7.09 -10.25 14.31
N ASP A 139 7.90 -9.49 13.59
CA ASP A 139 7.96 -8.02 13.64
C ASP A 139 8.45 -7.51 12.29
N MET A 140 7.53 -7.33 11.35
CA MET A 140 7.83 -6.90 9.99
C MET A 140 6.93 -5.76 9.55
N VAL A 141 7.38 -4.98 8.56
CA VAL A 141 6.59 -3.90 7.95
C VAL A 141 6.49 -4.13 6.46
N ILE A 142 5.26 -4.25 5.96
CA ILE A 142 4.98 -4.52 4.55
C ILE A 142 4.66 -3.21 3.84
N PHE A 143 5.46 -2.86 2.83
CA PHE A 143 5.22 -1.83 1.85
C PHE A 143 4.63 -2.48 0.60
N ARG A 144 3.32 -2.35 0.43
CA ARG A 144 2.58 -2.86 -0.72
C ARG A 144 2.37 -1.75 -1.73
N GLU A 145 2.75 -1.97 -2.98
CA GLU A 145 2.34 -1.11 -4.09
C GLU A 145 0.81 -1.04 -4.16
N ASN A 146 0.24 0.10 -4.52
CA ASN A 146 -1.17 0.32 -4.30
C ASN A 146 -1.92 0.96 -5.49
N THR A 147 -1.23 1.28 -6.58
CA THR A 147 -1.79 2.05 -7.71
C THR A 147 -1.75 1.31 -9.04
N GLU A 148 -0.91 0.31 -9.17
CA GLU A 148 -0.68 -0.50 -10.38
C GLU A 148 -1.08 -1.96 -10.18
N ASP A 149 -0.45 -2.85 -10.94
CA ASP A 149 -0.69 -4.29 -10.95
C ASP A 149 -2.08 -4.61 -11.53
N ILE A 150 -2.60 -5.78 -11.29
CA ILE A 150 -3.95 -6.18 -11.73
C ILE A 150 -5.06 -5.31 -11.10
N TYR A 151 -4.78 -4.62 -10.01
CA TYR A 151 -5.68 -3.64 -9.38
C TYR A 151 -5.92 -2.38 -10.23
N ALA A 152 -5.15 -2.18 -11.31
CA ALA A 152 -5.48 -1.18 -12.34
C ALA A 152 -6.83 -1.46 -13.01
N GLY A 153 -7.29 -2.74 -12.97
CA GLY A 153 -8.58 -3.17 -13.47
C GLY A 153 -8.72 -2.99 -14.98
N ILE A 154 -7.65 -3.25 -15.72
CA ILE A 154 -7.63 -3.24 -17.19
C ILE A 154 -7.92 -4.66 -17.64
N GLU A 155 -9.19 -4.96 -17.87
CA GLU A 155 -9.63 -6.31 -18.20
C GLU A 155 -10.88 -6.32 -19.11
N TRP A 156 -11.05 -7.41 -19.85
CA TRP A 156 -12.17 -7.66 -20.75
C TRP A 156 -12.68 -9.07 -20.50
N MET A 157 -13.97 -9.18 -20.24
CA MET A 157 -14.63 -10.46 -20.04
C MET A 157 -15.05 -11.08 -21.39
N HIS A 158 -14.98 -12.39 -21.45
CA HIS A 158 -15.53 -13.13 -22.58
C HIS A 158 -16.99 -12.77 -22.84
N GLY A 159 -17.33 -12.48 -24.11
CA GLY A 159 -18.69 -12.09 -24.52
C GLY A 159 -19.04 -10.63 -24.33
N GLU A 160 -18.18 -9.81 -23.75
CA GLU A 160 -18.37 -8.37 -23.65
C GLU A 160 -17.74 -7.61 -24.82
N GLU A 161 -18.16 -6.33 -24.96
CA GLU A 161 -17.60 -5.44 -25.96
C GLU A 161 -16.09 -5.22 -25.74
N GLY A 162 -15.33 -5.17 -26.84
CA GLY A 162 -13.89 -4.90 -26.85
C GLY A 162 -13.00 -6.15 -26.69
N ILE A 163 -13.49 -7.29 -26.20
CA ILE A 163 -12.66 -8.49 -26.07
C ILE A 163 -12.15 -9.00 -27.42
N GLU A 164 -12.96 -8.91 -28.47
CA GLU A 164 -12.60 -9.36 -29.81
C GLU A 164 -11.50 -8.46 -30.40
N ASP A 165 -11.52 -7.15 -30.18
CA ASP A 165 -10.50 -6.22 -30.63
C ASP A 165 -9.17 -6.50 -29.92
N VAL A 166 -9.20 -6.75 -28.62
CA VAL A 166 -7.99 -7.10 -27.85
C VAL A 166 -7.41 -8.42 -28.29
N LYS A 167 -8.24 -9.43 -28.54
CA LYS A 167 -7.80 -10.74 -29.07
C LYS A 167 -7.14 -10.56 -30.44
N LYS A 168 -7.78 -9.82 -31.34
CA LYS A 168 -7.28 -9.54 -32.67
C LYS A 168 -5.91 -8.85 -32.59
N PHE A 169 -5.79 -7.81 -31.79
CA PHE A 169 -4.52 -7.12 -31.60
C PHE A 169 -3.42 -8.05 -31.08
N LEU A 170 -3.71 -8.85 -30.07
CA LEU A 170 -2.72 -9.78 -29.51
C LEU A 170 -2.33 -10.90 -30.47
N ILE A 171 -3.30 -11.54 -31.14
CA ILE A 171 -3.08 -12.71 -31.98
C ILE A 171 -2.59 -12.31 -33.36
N ASP A 172 -3.28 -11.39 -34.03
CA ASP A 172 -3.02 -11.06 -35.43
C ASP A 172 -1.87 -10.05 -35.57
N ASP A 173 -1.89 -8.97 -34.75
CA ASP A 173 -0.89 -7.88 -34.89
C ASP A 173 0.40 -8.20 -34.13
N LEU A 174 0.31 -8.75 -32.90
CA LEU A 174 1.48 -9.09 -32.09
C LEU A 174 1.93 -10.55 -32.21
N GLY A 175 1.18 -11.41 -32.88
CA GLY A 175 1.53 -12.81 -33.12
C GLY A 175 1.54 -13.68 -31.86
N VAL A 176 0.76 -13.36 -30.84
CA VAL A 176 0.66 -14.14 -29.59
C VAL A 176 0.01 -15.49 -29.88
N LYS A 177 0.72 -16.59 -29.57
CA LYS A 177 0.27 -17.97 -29.82
C LYS A 177 -0.15 -18.74 -28.59
N ASN A 178 0.01 -18.16 -27.41
CA ASN A 178 -0.12 -18.84 -26.13
C ASN A 178 -1.53 -18.73 -25.53
N ILE A 179 -2.50 -18.14 -26.23
CA ILE A 179 -3.91 -18.13 -25.82
C ILE A 179 -4.51 -19.47 -26.19
N ARG A 180 -4.69 -20.35 -25.20
CA ARG A 180 -5.08 -21.76 -25.42
C ARG A 180 -6.50 -21.92 -25.92
N PHE A 181 -7.43 -21.10 -25.44
CA PHE A 181 -8.86 -21.17 -25.75
C PHE A 181 -9.38 -19.79 -26.18
N PRO A 182 -9.05 -19.33 -27.40
CA PRO A 182 -9.32 -17.95 -27.81
C PRO A 182 -10.82 -17.62 -27.89
N ASP A 183 -11.67 -18.62 -28.12
CA ASP A 183 -13.11 -18.40 -28.27
C ASP A 183 -13.83 -18.07 -26.93
N THR A 184 -13.24 -18.43 -25.80
CA THR A 184 -13.86 -18.30 -24.48
C THR A 184 -12.97 -17.58 -23.45
N VAL A 185 -11.86 -16.98 -23.89
CA VAL A 185 -10.91 -16.33 -23.00
C VAL A 185 -11.41 -14.96 -22.53
N SER A 186 -11.17 -14.65 -21.26
CA SER A 186 -11.14 -13.29 -20.71
C SER A 186 -9.70 -12.85 -20.57
N LEU A 187 -9.39 -11.57 -20.76
CA LEU A 187 -8.03 -11.04 -20.76
C LEU A 187 -7.90 -9.89 -19.78
N GLY A 188 -6.70 -9.77 -19.17
CA GLY A 188 -6.36 -8.65 -18.30
C GLY A 188 -4.91 -8.22 -18.47
N VAL A 189 -4.63 -6.96 -18.21
CA VAL A 189 -3.30 -6.36 -18.30
C VAL A 189 -2.78 -6.06 -16.90
N LYS A 190 -1.51 -6.43 -16.67
CA LYS A 190 -0.78 -6.15 -15.44
C LYS A 190 0.28 -5.08 -15.71
N PRO A 191 -0.02 -3.79 -15.49
CA PRO A 191 0.98 -2.75 -15.59
C PRO A 191 1.92 -2.77 -14.39
N VAL A 192 3.22 -2.63 -14.61
CA VAL A 192 4.26 -2.42 -13.60
C VAL A 192 5.24 -1.42 -14.17
N SER A 193 5.35 -0.24 -13.55
CA SER A 193 6.23 0.82 -14.02
C SER A 193 7.51 0.93 -13.19
N LYS A 194 8.51 1.55 -13.78
CA LYS A 194 9.76 1.87 -13.09
C LYS A 194 9.52 2.91 -12.00
N GLU A 195 8.76 3.95 -12.30
CA GLU A 195 8.43 5.03 -11.38
C GLU A 195 7.64 4.53 -10.17
N GLY A 196 6.62 3.69 -10.39
CA GLY A 196 5.83 3.07 -9.31
C GLY A 196 6.70 2.17 -8.43
N THR A 197 7.61 1.40 -9.05
CA THR A 197 8.57 0.55 -8.34
C THR A 197 9.55 1.39 -7.51
N GLU A 198 10.19 2.38 -8.13
CA GLU A 198 11.23 3.17 -7.47
C GLU A 198 10.67 3.95 -6.27
N ARG A 199 9.49 4.56 -6.38
CA ARG A 199 8.87 5.29 -5.26
C ARG A 199 8.49 4.37 -4.09
N LEU A 200 8.00 3.16 -4.36
CA LEU A 200 7.70 2.17 -3.33
C LEU A 200 8.95 1.67 -2.62
N VAL A 201 9.94 1.21 -3.41
CA VAL A 201 11.19 0.64 -2.87
C VAL A 201 11.98 1.71 -2.13
N LYS A 202 11.98 2.96 -2.64
CA LYS A 202 12.57 4.10 -1.93
C LYS A 202 11.95 4.30 -0.56
N ALA A 203 10.61 4.34 -0.48
CA ALA A 203 9.91 4.50 0.79
C ALA A 203 10.23 3.37 1.78
N ALA A 204 10.37 2.13 1.30
CA ALA A 204 10.74 0.98 2.12
C ALA A 204 12.20 1.07 2.62
N ILE A 205 13.13 1.50 1.78
CA ILE A 205 14.55 1.69 2.15
C ILE A 205 14.69 2.86 3.13
N ASP A 206 14.08 4.01 2.85
CA ASP A 206 14.11 5.17 3.76
C ASP A 206 13.58 4.78 5.13
N TYR A 207 12.45 4.06 5.19
CA TYR A 207 11.89 3.55 6.45
C TYR A 207 12.88 2.61 7.17
N ALA A 208 13.53 1.70 6.44
CA ALA A 208 14.48 0.77 7.03
C ALA A 208 15.68 1.51 7.64
N ILE A 209 16.19 2.53 6.97
CA ILE A 209 17.28 3.37 7.47
C ILE A 209 16.83 4.18 8.71
N GLU A 210 15.73 4.89 8.62
CA GLU A 210 15.20 5.75 9.69
C GLU A 210 14.86 4.95 10.96
N GLN A 211 14.25 3.76 10.78
CA GLN A 211 13.83 2.90 11.89
C GLN A 211 14.90 1.89 12.31
N LYS A 212 16.11 1.96 11.72
CA LYS A 212 17.24 1.06 11.97
C LYS A 212 16.86 -0.42 11.82
N ARG A 213 16.14 -0.73 10.74
CA ARG A 213 15.76 -2.07 10.35
C ARG A 213 16.90 -2.73 9.55
N ASP A 214 17.08 -4.05 9.70
CA ASP A 214 18.25 -4.77 9.17
C ASP A 214 18.14 -5.12 7.68
N SER A 215 16.93 -5.19 7.12
CA SER A 215 16.77 -5.59 5.73
C SER A 215 15.49 -5.05 5.05
N VAL A 216 15.58 -4.89 3.72
CA VAL A 216 14.43 -4.75 2.82
C VAL A 216 14.40 -5.94 1.87
N THR A 217 13.28 -6.67 1.85
CA THR A 217 13.07 -7.82 0.98
C THR A 217 12.12 -7.47 -0.15
N LEU A 218 12.60 -7.57 -1.40
CA LEU A 218 11.78 -7.40 -2.61
C LEU A 218 11.06 -8.71 -2.90
N VAL A 219 9.73 -8.74 -2.76
CA VAL A 219 8.92 -9.93 -3.00
C VAL A 219 8.30 -9.86 -4.39
N HIS A 220 8.56 -10.88 -5.21
CA HIS A 220 8.16 -10.91 -6.62
C HIS A 220 7.97 -12.34 -7.17
N LYS A 221 7.31 -12.47 -8.32
CA LYS A 221 7.20 -13.70 -9.13
C LYS A 221 7.98 -13.57 -10.45
N GLY A 222 9.13 -12.93 -10.42
CA GLY A 222 9.94 -12.57 -11.59
C GLY A 222 10.52 -13.75 -12.37
N ASN A 223 10.52 -14.96 -11.80
CA ASN A 223 10.88 -16.18 -12.53
C ASN A 223 9.85 -16.57 -13.60
N ILE A 224 8.59 -16.15 -13.45
CA ILE A 224 7.48 -16.34 -14.40
C ILE A 224 7.19 -15.04 -15.16
N MET A 225 6.92 -13.96 -14.44
CA MET A 225 6.60 -12.64 -15.01
C MET A 225 7.87 -11.79 -15.13
N LYS A 226 8.74 -12.15 -16.09
CA LYS A 226 10.10 -11.62 -16.22
C LYS A 226 10.15 -10.11 -16.49
N PHE A 227 9.20 -9.60 -17.27
CA PHE A 227 9.21 -8.20 -17.75
C PHE A 227 8.35 -7.26 -16.88
N THR A 228 7.64 -7.78 -15.92
CA THR A 228 6.87 -7.03 -14.94
C THR A 228 7.47 -7.23 -13.55
N GLU A 229 7.23 -8.34 -12.90
CA GLU A 229 7.75 -8.59 -11.54
C GLU A 229 9.26 -8.83 -11.49
N GLY A 230 9.86 -9.37 -12.56
CA GLY A 230 11.31 -9.42 -12.68
C GLY A 230 11.93 -8.02 -12.81
N ALA A 231 11.29 -7.15 -13.59
CA ALA A 231 11.70 -5.76 -13.71
C ALA A 231 11.57 -5.00 -12.38
N PHE A 232 10.49 -5.21 -11.61
CA PHE A 232 10.35 -4.68 -10.25
C PHE A 232 11.57 -4.99 -9.38
N ARG A 233 12.00 -6.25 -9.33
CA ARG A 233 13.22 -6.66 -8.61
C ARG A 233 14.45 -5.91 -9.12
N ASP A 234 14.66 -5.89 -10.43
CA ASP A 234 15.85 -5.32 -11.04
C ASP A 234 15.92 -3.80 -10.84
N TRP A 235 14.81 -3.09 -10.97
CA TRP A 235 14.71 -1.66 -10.66
C TRP A 235 14.93 -1.38 -9.18
N GLY A 236 14.44 -2.24 -8.28
CA GLY A 236 14.70 -2.12 -6.85
C GLY A 236 16.19 -2.20 -6.51
N TYR A 237 16.93 -3.14 -7.10
CA TYR A 237 18.38 -3.22 -6.95
C TYR A 237 19.11 -2.04 -7.60
N GLN A 238 18.66 -1.60 -8.79
CA GLN A 238 19.22 -0.41 -9.44
C GLN A 238 19.06 0.84 -8.58
N LEU A 239 17.89 1.02 -7.98
CA LEU A 239 17.62 2.13 -7.06
C LEU A 239 18.55 2.10 -5.85
N ALA A 240 18.74 0.93 -5.22
CA ALA A 240 19.66 0.77 -4.10
C ALA A 240 21.09 1.21 -4.48
N LYS A 241 21.56 0.82 -5.66
CA LYS A 241 22.88 1.24 -6.17
C LYS A 241 22.95 2.73 -6.47
N SER A 242 22.00 3.25 -7.25
CA SER A 242 22.08 4.61 -7.77
C SER A 242 21.78 5.70 -6.74
N SER A 243 20.86 5.44 -5.80
CA SER A 243 20.39 6.45 -4.84
C SER A 243 21.00 6.30 -3.45
N TYR A 244 21.46 5.10 -3.08
CA TYR A 244 22.00 4.82 -1.75
C TYR A 244 23.46 4.32 -1.77
N GLY A 245 24.07 4.19 -2.96
CA GLY A 245 25.45 3.75 -3.08
C GLY A 245 25.69 2.33 -2.53
N SER A 246 24.71 1.43 -2.64
CA SER A 246 24.83 0.08 -2.14
C SER A 246 25.92 -0.72 -2.87
N GLU A 247 26.54 -1.64 -2.16
CA GLU A 247 27.55 -2.56 -2.67
C GLU A 247 26.99 -3.99 -2.78
N ASP A 248 27.57 -4.79 -3.67
CA ASP A 248 27.20 -6.19 -3.82
C ASP A 248 27.55 -6.97 -2.54
N LEU A 249 26.59 -7.68 -1.96
CA LEU A 249 26.83 -8.56 -0.82
C LEU A 249 27.31 -9.92 -1.34
N ASP A 250 28.49 -10.34 -0.91
CA ASP A 250 29.10 -11.64 -1.25
C ASP A 250 29.10 -11.98 -2.76
N GLY A 251 29.26 -10.95 -3.61
CA GLY A 251 29.29 -11.09 -5.07
C GLY A 251 27.90 -10.98 -5.76
N GLY A 252 26.90 -10.52 -5.03
CA GLY A 252 25.56 -10.23 -5.55
C GLY A 252 24.64 -11.48 -5.66
N PRO A 253 23.36 -11.33 -6.05
CA PRO A 253 22.71 -10.08 -6.43
C PRO A 253 22.30 -9.17 -5.26
N TRP A 254 22.29 -9.69 -4.03
CA TRP A 254 21.92 -8.91 -2.85
C TRP A 254 22.86 -7.72 -2.66
N GLN A 255 22.33 -6.67 -2.07
CA GLN A 255 23.04 -5.41 -1.87
C GLN A 255 23.12 -5.07 -0.39
N VAL A 256 24.12 -4.31 0.00
CA VAL A 256 24.22 -3.73 1.35
C VAL A 256 24.37 -2.22 1.25
N ILE A 257 23.55 -1.50 2.00
CA ILE A 257 23.63 -0.07 2.23
C ILE A 257 24.29 0.13 3.60
N ASN A 258 25.28 1.01 3.68
CA ASN A 258 25.91 1.40 4.94
C ASN A 258 25.58 2.87 5.20
N GLU A 259 24.80 3.15 6.25
CA GLU A 259 24.40 4.49 6.64
C GLU A 259 24.75 4.71 8.12
N ASP A 260 25.66 5.61 8.42
CA ASP A 260 26.11 5.93 9.78
C ASP A 260 26.48 4.72 10.65
N GLY A 261 27.10 3.70 10.03
CA GLY A 261 27.51 2.45 10.69
C GLY A 261 26.40 1.41 10.86
N HIS A 262 25.18 1.70 10.40
CA HIS A 262 24.10 0.74 10.30
C HIS A 262 24.06 0.12 8.89
N LYS A 263 23.86 -1.19 8.83
CA LYS A 263 23.79 -1.94 7.57
C LYS A 263 22.37 -2.36 7.27
N VAL A 264 21.88 -2.00 6.08
CA VAL A 264 20.60 -2.47 5.57
C VAL A 264 20.84 -3.39 4.37
N ILE A 265 20.40 -4.63 4.46
CA ILE A 265 20.53 -5.61 3.38
C ILE A 265 19.31 -5.52 2.47
N ILE A 266 19.54 -5.26 1.19
CA ILE A 266 18.51 -5.33 0.17
C ILE A 266 18.61 -6.70 -0.50
N LYS A 267 17.54 -7.50 -0.39
CA LYS A 267 17.47 -8.86 -0.90
C LYS A 267 16.15 -9.12 -1.61
N ASP A 268 16.05 -10.23 -2.30
CA ASP A 268 14.80 -10.62 -2.98
C ASP A 268 14.37 -12.05 -2.62
N VAL A 269 13.11 -12.31 -2.83
CA VAL A 269 12.52 -13.65 -2.67
C VAL A 269 11.33 -13.84 -3.61
N ILE A 270 11.19 -15.06 -4.13
CA ILE A 270 10.03 -15.44 -4.95
C ILE A 270 8.79 -15.55 -4.05
N ALA A 271 7.66 -14.99 -4.49
CA ALA A 271 6.46 -14.79 -3.68
C ALA A 271 5.92 -16.07 -3.00
N ASP A 272 5.86 -17.20 -3.70
CA ASP A 272 5.41 -18.48 -3.11
C ASP A 272 6.37 -19.00 -2.03
N ALA A 273 7.67 -18.83 -2.21
CA ALA A 273 8.64 -19.14 -1.17
C ALA A 273 8.50 -18.20 0.04
N PHE A 274 8.30 -16.90 -0.21
CA PHE A 274 8.09 -15.90 0.84
C PHE A 274 6.88 -16.24 1.71
N LEU A 275 5.72 -16.54 1.12
CA LEU A 275 4.50 -16.86 1.88
C LEU A 275 4.68 -18.04 2.85
N GLN A 276 5.53 -19.00 2.49
CA GLN A 276 5.90 -20.11 3.39
C GLN A 276 6.92 -19.66 4.45
N GLN A 277 7.95 -18.92 4.02
CA GLN A 277 9.10 -18.60 4.86
C GLN A 277 8.74 -17.62 5.98
N ILE A 278 7.82 -16.68 5.76
CA ILE A 278 7.36 -15.78 6.83
C ILE A 278 6.66 -16.51 7.99
N LEU A 279 6.12 -17.71 7.75
CA LEU A 279 5.54 -18.55 8.80
C LEU A 279 6.59 -19.39 9.53
N LEU A 280 7.61 -19.84 8.81
CA LEU A 280 8.63 -20.75 9.33
C LEU A 280 9.86 -20.04 9.91
N ARG A 281 10.22 -18.89 9.33
CA ARG A 281 11.44 -18.14 9.64
C ARG A 281 11.16 -16.63 9.64
N PRO A 282 10.17 -16.14 10.43
CA PRO A 282 9.75 -14.74 10.40
C PRO A 282 10.89 -13.76 10.74
N SER A 283 11.85 -14.15 11.56
CA SER A 283 12.99 -13.31 11.94
C SER A 283 13.98 -13.01 10.80
N GLU A 284 13.85 -13.67 9.64
CA GLU A 284 14.65 -13.35 8.45
C GLU A 284 14.06 -12.17 7.64
N TYR A 285 12.87 -11.71 7.99
CA TYR A 285 12.10 -10.69 7.25
C TYR A 285 11.80 -9.51 8.14
N ASP A 286 12.22 -8.33 7.71
CA ASP A 286 12.08 -7.09 8.46
C ASP A 286 11.19 -6.08 7.71
N VAL A 287 11.71 -5.37 6.71
CA VAL A 287 10.89 -4.55 5.81
C VAL A 287 10.69 -5.30 4.50
N ILE A 288 9.47 -5.27 3.99
CA ILE A 288 9.09 -5.98 2.77
C ILE A 288 8.54 -4.98 1.76
N ALA A 289 9.09 -4.97 0.54
CA ALA A 289 8.53 -4.22 -0.57
C ALA A 289 7.97 -5.21 -1.61
N THR A 290 6.71 -5.05 -1.98
CA THR A 290 6.03 -6.00 -2.85
C THR A 290 5.00 -5.33 -3.75
N LEU A 291 4.75 -5.94 -4.91
CA LEU A 291 3.69 -5.54 -5.82
C LEU A 291 2.30 -5.74 -5.20
N ASN A 292 1.31 -5.13 -5.82
CA ASN A 292 -0.01 -4.96 -5.25
C ASN A 292 -0.70 -6.29 -4.90
N LEU A 293 -0.78 -7.23 -5.83
CA LEU A 293 -1.44 -8.53 -5.58
C LEU A 293 -0.73 -9.35 -4.51
N ASN A 294 0.59 -9.49 -4.62
CA ASN A 294 1.38 -10.30 -3.69
C ASN A 294 1.42 -9.70 -2.27
N GLY A 295 1.15 -8.40 -2.15
CA GLY A 295 1.15 -7.66 -0.88
C GLY A 295 -0.20 -7.60 -0.17
N ASP A 296 -1.23 -8.19 -0.75
CA ASP A 296 -2.58 -8.10 -0.18
C ASP A 296 -2.87 -9.10 0.97
#